data_d5d01e39c3d9e9bfc2e11c9635e47001
#
_entry.id   d5d01e39c3d9e9bfc2e11c9635e47001
#
_cell.length_a   1.000
_cell.length_b   1.000
_cell.length_c   1.000
_cell.angle_alpha   90.00
_cell.angle_beta   90.00
_cell.angle_gamma   90.00
#
_symmetry.space_group_name_H-M   'P 1'
#
loop_
_entity.id
_entity.type
_entity.pdbx_description
1 polymer ?
#
loop_
_entity_poly.entity_id
_entity_poly.type
_entity_poly.pdbx_seq_one_letter_code
_entity_poly.pdbx_strand_id
1 'polypeptide(L)'
;MAAPSLAPAARIGLIGDVHAEPEYLATALRWFEGRGLDALLCTGDVADGQGCVNRCCELLMAYEVQCVAGNHERWILADRMRQVPHAHALEALDDGARAFLDGLPRTRRLATVRGPLLLCHGVGERDHGKVWPGSARMAAERAPELDALIAEDEVRFMVNGHLHYRMILDFEALTLINAGTLKRDHRPGFVELDLDAGAVRFLGFDARGEVHEQDCFALDDHDRRVFRDTQAFDGDWQPFPRYG
;
A
#
# COMPACT_ATOMS: atom_id res chain seq x y z
N MET A 1 15.00 7.83 27.77
CA MET A 1 15.06 8.99 26.88
C MET A 1 13.99 8.78 25.84
N ALA A 2 12.99 9.67 25.73
CA ALA A 2 12.01 9.63 24.66
C ALA A 2 12.75 9.87 23.33
N ALA A 3 12.47 9.05 22.32
CA ALA A 3 12.94 9.31 20.95
C ALA A 3 12.49 10.71 20.53
N PRO A 4 13.29 11.46 19.73
CA PRO A 4 12.84 12.74 19.22
C PRO A 4 11.55 12.50 18.43
N SER A 5 10.49 13.23 18.79
CA SER A 5 9.25 13.24 18.00
C SER A 5 9.61 13.85 16.65
N LEU A 6 9.65 13.02 15.61
CA LEU A 6 9.70 13.51 14.23
C LEU A 6 8.50 14.42 14.02
N ALA A 7 8.67 15.52 13.29
CA ALA A 7 7.55 16.37 12.90
C ALA A 7 6.48 15.53 12.18
N PRO A 8 5.18 15.86 12.35
CA PRO A 8 4.12 15.16 11.64
C PRO A 8 4.35 15.23 10.12
N ALA A 9 4.21 14.09 9.43
CA ALA A 9 4.44 14.00 8.00
C ALA A 9 3.32 14.71 7.21
N ALA A 10 3.71 15.48 6.21
CA ALA A 10 2.82 16.14 5.27
C ALA A 10 2.84 15.51 3.89
N ARG A 11 4.02 15.09 3.40
CA ARG A 11 4.19 14.52 2.07
C ARG A 11 4.74 13.11 2.15
N ILE A 12 4.01 12.14 1.61
CA ILE A 12 4.28 10.73 1.79
C ILE A 12 4.27 10.02 0.43
N GLY A 13 5.33 9.28 0.13
CA GLY A 13 5.35 8.34 -0.99
C GLY A 13 4.78 6.98 -0.53
N LEU A 14 3.86 6.41 -1.31
CA LEU A 14 3.23 5.14 -1.02
C LEU A 14 3.54 4.15 -2.13
N ILE A 15 4.16 3.03 -1.75
CA ILE A 15 4.42 1.89 -2.62
C ILE A 15 3.49 0.77 -2.19
N GLY A 16 2.73 0.24 -3.15
CA GLY A 16 1.88 -0.93 -2.95
C GLY A 16 2.67 -2.23 -2.97
N ASP A 17 1.96 -3.31 -3.24
CA ASP A 17 2.52 -4.66 -3.25
C ASP A 17 3.61 -4.78 -4.33
N VAL A 18 4.83 -5.13 -3.90
CA VAL A 18 6.04 -5.06 -4.75
C VAL A 18 6.19 -6.24 -5.69
N HIS A 19 5.88 -7.46 -5.21
CA HIS A 19 5.92 -8.70 -5.98
C HIS A 19 7.20 -8.90 -6.81
N ALA A 20 8.34 -8.71 -6.16
CA ALA A 20 9.66 -8.89 -6.76
C ALA A 20 9.85 -8.13 -8.08
N GLU A 21 9.38 -6.89 -8.18
CA GLU A 21 9.51 -6.01 -9.34
C GLU A 21 10.59 -4.92 -9.12
N PRO A 22 11.89 -5.28 -9.12
CA PRO A 22 12.97 -4.35 -8.74
C PRO A 22 13.10 -3.16 -9.69
N GLU A 23 12.79 -3.30 -10.98
CA GLU A 23 12.91 -2.23 -11.97
C GLU A 23 11.85 -1.14 -11.74
N TYR A 24 10.58 -1.55 -11.55
CA TYR A 24 9.51 -0.63 -11.20
C TYR A 24 9.73 0.02 -9.84
N LEU A 25 10.17 -0.77 -8.86
CA LEU A 25 10.50 -0.26 -7.53
C LEU A 25 11.62 0.79 -7.61
N ALA A 26 12.73 0.47 -8.28
CA ALA A 26 13.84 1.42 -8.43
C ALA A 26 13.40 2.70 -9.16
N THR A 27 12.53 2.60 -10.17
CA THR A 27 12.03 3.77 -10.90
C THR A 27 11.11 4.62 -10.02
N ALA A 28 10.21 4.00 -9.24
CA ALA A 28 9.36 4.72 -8.28
C ALA A 28 10.18 5.42 -7.20
N LEU A 29 11.18 4.74 -6.63
CA LEU A 29 12.07 5.32 -5.61
C LEU A 29 12.86 6.50 -6.14
N ARG A 30 13.47 6.38 -7.33
CA ARG A 30 14.15 7.52 -8.00
C ARG A 30 13.22 8.67 -8.29
N TRP A 31 11.97 8.40 -8.66
CA TRP A 31 11.00 9.46 -8.90
C TRP A 31 10.71 10.25 -7.62
N PHE A 32 10.73 9.61 -6.47
CA PHE A 32 10.55 10.26 -5.17
C PHE A 32 11.77 11.07 -4.72
N GLU A 33 12.98 10.82 -5.25
CA GLU A 33 14.18 11.59 -4.90
C GLU A 33 14.01 13.09 -5.15
N GLY A 34 14.41 13.90 -4.19
CA GLY A 34 14.38 15.36 -4.28
C GLY A 34 13.00 16.00 -4.25
N ARG A 35 11.93 15.23 -4.03
CA ARG A 35 10.56 15.74 -3.97
C ARG A 35 10.14 16.24 -2.60
N GLY A 36 11.03 16.19 -1.60
CA GLY A 36 10.78 16.70 -0.25
C GLY A 36 9.70 15.88 0.48
N LEU A 37 9.76 14.56 0.35
CA LEU A 37 8.89 13.66 1.12
C LEU A 37 9.38 13.55 2.56
N ASP A 38 8.43 13.48 3.50
CA ASP A 38 8.69 13.25 4.91
C ASP A 38 8.79 11.75 5.23
N ALA A 39 8.16 10.91 4.43
CA ALA A 39 8.20 9.45 4.59
C ALA A 39 7.98 8.72 3.25
N LEU A 40 8.58 7.52 3.15
CA LEU A 40 8.28 6.50 2.16
C LEU A 40 7.69 5.29 2.87
N LEU A 41 6.50 4.85 2.43
CA LEU A 41 5.78 3.72 3.01
C LEU A 41 5.58 2.62 1.97
N CYS A 42 5.64 1.35 2.41
CA CYS A 42 5.36 0.19 1.57
C CYS A 42 4.39 -0.76 2.27
N THR A 43 3.36 -1.21 1.55
CA THR A 43 2.31 -2.07 2.07
C THR A 43 2.70 -3.55 2.20
N GLY A 44 3.91 -3.93 1.81
CA GLY A 44 4.39 -5.32 1.87
C GLY A 44 4.21 -6.08 0.57
N ASP A 45 4.03 -7.41 0.67
CA ASP A 45 4.05 -8.34 -0.45
C ASP A 45 5.25 -8.08 -1.38
N VAL A 46 6.46 -8.05 -0.77
CA VAL A 46 7.73 -7.84 -1.46
C VAL A 46 8.12 -9.09 -2.24
N ALA A 47 7.81 -10.26 -1.68
CA ALA A 47 8.11 -11.57 -2.26
C ALA A 47 7.06 -12.01 -3.30
N ASP A 48 7.39 -13.09 -4.00
CA ASP A 48 6.55 -13.80 -4.96
C ASP A 48 6.17 -12.97 -6.20
N GLY A 49 7.01 -13.09 -7.21
CA GLY A 49 6.92 -12.40 -8.50
C GLY A 49 8.00 -12.87 -9.47
N GLN A 50 8.07 -12.24 -10.64
CA GLN A 50 8.94 -12.71 -11.72
C GLN A 50 10.41 -12.25 -11.58
N GLY A 51 10.69 -11.25 -10.76
CA GLY A 51 12.02 -10.68 -10.63
C GLY A 51 12.78 -11.14 -9.39
N CYS A 52 13.65 -10.28 -8.86
CA CYS A 52 14.57 -10.61 -7.78
C CYS A 52 14.09 -10.01 -6.46
N VAL A 53 13.63 -10.84 -5.54
CA VAL A 53 13.16 -10.42 -4.21
C VAL A 53 14.30 -9.79 -3.39
N ASN A 54 15.52 -10.35 -3.45
CA ASN A 54 16.69 -9.82 -2.71
C ASN A 54 16.97 -8.37 -3.15
N ARG A 55 16.91 -8.11 -4.47
CA ARG A 55 17.10 -6.76 -4.99
C ARG A 55 16.02 -5.79 -4.54
N CYS A 56 14.78 -6.23 -4.42
CA CYS A 56 13.70 -5.41 -3.85
C CYS A 56 13.98 -5.07 -2.37
N CYS A 57 14.39 -6.06 -1.57
CA CYS A 57 14.76 -5.83 -0.17
C CYS A 57 15.93 -4.84 -0.03
N GLU A 58 16.99 -4.99 -0.85
CA GLU A 58 18.12 -4.05 -0.88
C GLU A 58 17.65 -2.61 -1.18
N LEU A 59 16.79 -2.43 -2.17
CA LEU A 59 16.26 -1.11 -2.54
C LEU A 59 15.43 -0.51 -1.40
N LEU A 60 14.52 -1.27 -0.81
CA LEU A 60 13.68 -0.80 0.29
C LEU A 60 14.52 -0.39 1.50
N MET A 61 15.57 -1.16 1.82
CA MET A 61 16.52 -0.82 2.89
C MET A 61 17.34 0.43 2.54
N ALA A 62 17.88 0.52 1.32
CA ALA A 62 18.74 1.63 0.90
C ALA A 62 18.00 2.98 0.89
N TYR A 63 16.70 2.98 0.61
CA TYR A 63 15.85 4.17 0.62
C TYR A 63 15.11 4.38 1.95
N GLU A 64 15.45 3.59 2.98
CA GLU A 64 14.84 3.67 4.32
C GLU A 64 13.29 3.63 4.29
N VAL A 65 12.72 2.83 3.36
CA VAL A 65 11.28 2.71 3.21
C VAL A 65 10.68 2.03 4.44
N GLN A 66 9.67 2.62 5.03
CA GLN A 66 8.95 2.05 6.15
C GLN A 66 7.94 1.01 5.64
N CYS A 67 8.29 -0.26 5.73
CA CYS A 67 7.51 -1.38 5.23
C CYS A 67 6.72 -2.07 6.34
N VAL A 68 5.63 -2.73 5.94
CA VAL A 68 4.92 -3.73 6.75
C VAL A 68 4.96 -5.09 6.04
N ALA A 69 4.77 -6.18 6.79
CA ALA A 69 4.69 -7.51 6.21
C ALA A 69 3.32 -7.76 5.60
N GLY A 70 3.30 -8.26 4.35
CA GLY A 70 2.11 -8.82 3.74
C GLY A 70 1.97 -10.33 3.97
N ASN A 71 0.98 -10.93 3.29
CA ASN A 71 0.77 -12.38 3.40
C ASN A 71 1.88 -13.18 2.66
N HIS A 72 2.50 -12.62 1.63
CA HIS A 72 3.57 -13.28 0.90
C HIS A 72 4.85 -13.40 1.73
N GLU A 73 5.19 -12.42 2.57
CA GLU A 73 6.28 -12.53 3.54
C GLU A 73 6.04 -13.65 4.53
N ARG A 74 4.84 -13.70 5.12
CA ARG A 74 4.47 -14.77 6.06
C ARG A 74 4.51 -16.15 5.39
N TRP A 75 4.11 -16.24 4.12
CA TRP A 75 4.11 -17.52 3.40
C TRP A 75 5.51 -18.01 3.06
N ILE A 76 6.38 -17.15 2.52
CA ILE A 76 7.74 -17.56 2.17
C ILE A 76 8.55 -17.92 3.42
N LEU A 77 8.47 -17.12 4.49
CA LEU A 77 9.19 -17.38 5.74
C LEU A 77 8.73 -18.68 6.43
N ALA A 78 7.47 -19.06 6.26
CA ALA A 78 6.91 -20.30 6.79
C ALA A 78 6.98 -21.48 5.81
N ASP A 79 7.56 -21.29 4.63
CA ASP A 79 7.57 -22.26 3.51
C ASP A 79 6.16 -22.83 3.21
N ARG A 80 5.18 -21.89 3.08
CA ARG A 80 3.79 -22.23 2.81
C ARG A 80 3.29 -21.55 1.56
N MET A 81 2.17 -22.05 0.99
CA MET A 81 1.51 -21.45 -0.20
C MET A 81 2.45 -21.30 -1.40
N ARG A 82 3.44 -22.23 -1.57
CA ARG A 82 4.43 -22.14 -2.66
C ARG A 82 3.87 -22.53 -4.04
N GLN A 83 2.57 -22.86 -4.14
CA GLN A 83 1.85 -23.11 -5.39
C GLN A 83 1.31 -21.82 -6.05
N VAL A 84 1.43 -20.65 -5.40
CA VAL A 84 1.03 -19.39 -6.05
C VAL A 84 1.95 -19.09 -7.24
N PRO A 85 1.44 -18.40 -8.28
CA PRO A 85 2.25 -18.08 -9.46
C PRO A 85 3.52 -17.32 -9.07
N HIS A 86 4.67 -17.78 -9.62
CA HIS A 86 6.00 -17.19 -9.38
C HIS A 86 6.40 -17.14 -7.90
N ALA A 87 5.96 -18.14 -7.09
CA ALA A 87 6.40 -18.25 -5.71
C ALA A 87 7.93 -18.45 -5.65
N HIS A 88 8.59 -17.67 -4.80
CA HIS A 88 9.99 -17.90 -4.48
C HIS A 88 10.15 -19.04 -3.47
N ALA A 89 11.17 -19.85 -3.62
CA ALA A 89 11.58 -20.78 -2.57
C ALA A 89 12.24 -20.00 -1.41
N LEU A 90 12.17 -20.51 -0.19
CA LEU A 90 12.81 -19.88 0.97
C LEU A 90 14.33 -19.72 0.77
N GLU A 91 14.95 -20.68 0.10
CA GLU A 91 16.38 -20.73 -0.23
C GLU A 91 16.80 -19.67 -1.26
N ALA A 92 15.84 -19.04 -1.95
CA ALA A 92 16.12 -17.92 -2.86
C ALA A 92 16.41 -16.60 -2.11
N LEU A 93 16.06 -16.52 -0.83
CA LEU A 93 16.38 -15.37 0.02
C LEU A 93 17.84 -15.47 0.50
N ASP A 94 18.61 -14.41 0.26
CA ASP A 94 19.88 -14.25 0.97
C ASP A 94 19.63 -13.86 2.45
N ASP A 95 20.70 -13.89 3.25
CA ASP A 95 20.60 -13.61 4.69
C ASP A 95 20.05 -12.20 4.98
N GLY A 96 20.42 -11.21 4.15
CA GLY A 96 19.95 -9.83 4.29
C GLY A 96 18.47 -9.67 4.01
N ALA A 97 17.99 -10.22 2.88
CA ALA A 97 16.57 -10.20 2.52
C ALA A 97 15.74 -10.98 3.54
N ARG A 98 16.22 -12.16 3.98
CA ARG A 98 15.54 -12.95 4.99
C ARG A 98 15.39 -12.20 6.30
N ALA A 99 16.46 -11.59 6.79
CA ALA A 99 16.44 -10.82 8.02
C ALA A 99 15.54 -9.57 7.90
N PHE A 100 15.56 -8.90 6.74
CA PHE A 100 14.70 -7.77 6.47
C PHE A 100 13.20 -8.18 6.51
N LEU A 101 12.81 -9.20 5.75
CA LEU A 101 11.42 -9.66 5.68
C LEU A 101 10.91 -10.18 7.03
N ASP A 102 11.73 -10.93 7.79
CA ASP A 102 11.38 -11.46 9.12
C ASP A 102 11.21 -10.34 10.16
N GLY A 103 11.94 -9.21 9.99
CA GLY A 103 11.87 -8.04 10.86
C GLY A 103 10.69 -7.09 10.58
N LEU A 104 9.89 -7.31 9.53
CA LEU A 104 8.79 -6.42 9.20
C LEU A 104 7.63 -6.54 10.19
N PRO A 105 7.12 -5.42 10.73
CA PRO A 105 5.90 -5.43 11.55
C PRO A 105 4.67 -5.62 10.66
N ARG A 106 3.56 -6.03 11.26
CA ARG A 106 2.26 -6.13 10.54
C ARG A 106 1.61 -4.80 10.29
N THR A 107 1.85 -3.85 11.20
CA THR A 107 1.29 -2.50 11.10
C THR A 107 2.33 -1.46 11.53
N ARG A 108 2.17 -0.24 11.02
CA ARG A 108 2.89 0.95 11.50
C ARG A 108 1.94 2.11 11.68
N ARG A 109 2.18 2.94 12.68
CA ARG A 109 1.48 4.21 12.87
C ARG A 109 2.42 5.38 12.56
N LEU A 110 1.93 6.36 11.83
CA LEU A 110 2.66 7.58 11.49
C LEU A 110 1.83 8.79 11.90
N ALA A 111 2.46 9.75 12.59
CA ALA A 111 1.83 11.03 12.85
C ALA A 111 1.87 11.86 11.56
N THR A 112 0.72 12.41 11.15
CA THR A 112 0.63 13.31 10.00
C THR A 112 0.01 14.65 10.38
N VAL A 113 0.19 15.66 9.52
CA VAL A 113 -0.36 17.00 9.73
C VAL A 113 -1.90 17.05 9.74
N ARG A 114 -2.57 15.98 9.24
CA ARG A 114 -4.04 15.87 9.22
C ARG A 114 -4.59 14.76 10.14
N GLY A 115 -3.78 14.21 11.04
CA GLY A 115 -4.15 13.14 11.97
C GLY A 115 -3.39 11.85 11.76
N PRO A 116 -3.59 10.84 12.62
CA PRO A 116 -2.82 9.60 12.59
C PRO A 116 -3.09 8.77 11.33
N LEU A 117 -2.02 8.19 10.76
CA LEU A 117 -2.06 7.25 9.65
C LEU A 117 -1.69 5.85 10.14
N LEU A 118 -2.48 4.86 9.77
CA LEU A 118 -2.19 3.44 9.93
C LEU A 118 -1.76 2.84 8.60
N LEU A 119 -0.53 2.32 8.53
CA LEU A 119 -0.04 1.48 7.44
C LEU A 119 -0.25 0.01 7.80
N CYS A 120 -0.86 -0.74 6.92
CA CYS A 120 -1.02 -2.19 7.03
C CYS A 120 -1.02 -2.82 5.64
N HIS A 121 -1.01 -4.18 5.56
CA HIS A 121 -1.12 -4.85 4.26
C HIS A 121 -2.58 -5.06 3.85
N GLY A 122 -3.36 -5.77 4.64
CA GLY A 122 -4.79 -5.98 4.43
C GLY A 122 -5.62 -4.98 5.24
N VAL A 123 -6.11 -5.38 6.41
CA VAL A 123 -6.85 -4.53 7.34
C VAL A 123 -6.29 -4.69 8.75
N GLY A 124 -5.64 -3.65 9.28
CA GLY A 124 -5.00 -3.71 10.59
C GLY A 124 -4.02 -4.89 10.67
N GLU A 125 -4.14 -5.72 11.68
CA GLU A 125 -3.28 -6.90 11.88
C GLU A 125 -3.59 -8.08 10.92
N ARG A 126 -4.68 -8.01 10.15
CA ARG A 126 -5.08 -9.08 9.22
C ARG A 126 -4.53 -8.84 7.83
N ASP A 127 -3.44 -9.52 7.50
CA ASP A 127 -2.76 -9.42 6.20
C ASP A 127 -3.59 -9.91 5.00
N HIS A 128 -4.66 -10.66 5.21
CA HIS A 128 -5.63 -11.13 4.21
C HIS A 128 -6.97 -10.37 4.23
N GLY A 129 -7.08 -9.35 5.07
CA GLY A 129 -8.30 -8.53 5.14
C GLY A 129 -8.53 -7.80 3.83
N LYS A 130 -9.76 -7.86 3.31
CA LYS A 130 -10.16 -7.19 2.09
C LYS A 130 -11.21 -6.15 2.37
N VAL A 131 -11.09 -5.02 1.67
CA VAL A 131 -12.10 -3.94 1.69
C VAL A 131 -12.47 -3.65 0.25
N TRP A 132 -13.70 -4.00 -0.13
CA TRP A 132 -14.18 -3.82 -1.50
C TRP A 132 -15.65 -3.44 -1.52
N PRO A 133 -16.01 -2.24 -1.98
CA PRO A 133 -17.41 -1.80 -1.96
C PRO A 133 -18.35 -2.61 -2.85
N GLY A 134 -17.78 -3.45 -3.70
CA GLY A 134 -18.51 -4.17 -4.72
C GLY A 134 -18.55 -3.42 -6.04
N SER A 135 -18.73 -4.14 -7.11
CA SER A 135 -18.88 -3.63 -8.47
C SER A 135 -19.74 -4.57 -9.29
N ALA A 136 -20.07 -4.20 -10.52
CA ALA A 136 -20.85 -5.07 -11.44
C ALA A 136 -20.20 -6.46 -11.65
N ARG A 137 -18.91 -6.63 -11.38
CA ARG A 137 -18.16 -7.88 -11.61
C ARG A 137 -17.74 -8.61 -10.32
N MET A 138 -17.71 -7.91 -9.18
CA MET A 138 -17.21 -8.45 -7.92
C MET A 138 -18.15 -8.07 -6.78
N ALA A 139 -18.56 -9.06 -5.99
CA ALA A 139 -19.35 -8.81 -4.79
C ALA A 139 -18.60 -7.94 -3.78
N ALA A 140 -19.33 -7.26 -2.91
CA ALA A 140 -18.77 -6.48 -1.85
C ALA A 140 -18.04 -7.38 -0.82
N GLU A 141 -16.85 -6.96 -0.40
CA GLU A 141 -16.05 -7.58 0.69
C GLU A 141 -16.07 -6.64 1.89
N ARG A 142 -16.79 -7.01 2.91
CA ARG A 142 -16.94 -6.26 4.16
C ARG A 142 -15.84 -6.65 5.14
N ALA A 143 -15.36 -5.68 5.89
CA ALA A 143 -14.24 -5.85 6.83
C ALA A 143 -14.62 -5.37 8.23
N PRO A 144 -15.13 -6.28 9.11
CA PRO A 144 -15.47 -5.91 10.49
C PRO A 144 -14.32 -5.27 11.27
N GLU A 145 -13.08 -5.63 10.93
CA GLU A 145 -11.88 -5.01 11.52
C GLU A 145 -11.73 -3.53 11.12
N LEU A 146 -12.11 -3.18 9.88
CA LEU A 146 -12.15 -1.77 9.46
C LEU A 146 -13.31 -1.04 10.14
N ASP A 147 -14.48 -1.68 10.26
CA ASP A 147 -15.62 -1.11 10.97
C ASP A 147 -15.26 -0.79 12.43
N ALA A 148 -14.45 -1.64 13.08
CA ALA A 148 -13.95 -1.37 14.43
C ALA A 148 -12.99 -0.16 14.46
N LEU A 149 -12.03 -0.07 13.53
CA LEU A 149 -11.11 1.08 13.43
C LEU A 149 -11.86 2.39 13.18
N ILE A 150 -12.92 2.37 12.36
CA ILE A 150 -13.79 3.53 12.13
C ILE A 150 -14.50 3.94 13.41
N ALA A 151 -15.03 2.98 14.16
CA ALA A 151 -15.75 3.23 15.41
C ALA A 151 -14.84 3.73 16.54
N GLU A 152 -13.56 3.34 16.56
CA GLU A 152 -12.56 3.80 17.52
C GLU A 152 -12.14 5.27 17.29
N ASP A 153 -12.28 5.78 16.07
CA ASP A 153 -11.94 7.17 15.65
C ASP A 153 -10.50 7.60 16.03
N GLU A 154 -9.58 6.63 16.14
CA GLU A 154 -8.17 6.90 16.47
C GLU A 154 -7.27 7.08 15.25
N VAL A 155 -7.76 6.73 14.07
CA VAL A 155 -7.02 6.72 12.80
C VAL A 155 -7.75 7.57 11.77
N ARG A 156 -7.07 8.58 11.22
CA ARG A 156 -7.64 9.44 10.17
C ARG A 156 -7.41 8.89 8.77
N PHE A 157 -6.29 8.20 8.57
CA PHE A 157 -5.91 7.59 7.29
C PHE A 157 -5.53 6.13 7.49
N MET A 158 -6.02 5.23 6.64
CA MET A 158 -5.49 3.88 6.52
C MET A 158 -4.90 3.71 5.13
N VAL A 159 -3.62 3.31 5.07
CA VAL A 159 -2.94 2.94 3.81
C VAL A 159 -2.77 1.44 3.79
N ASN A 160 -3.25 0.80 2.71
CA ASN A 160 -3.13 -0.65 2.55
C ASN A 160 -2.80 -1.08 1.11
N GLY A 161 -2.66 -2.39 0.88
CA GLY A 161 -2.37 -3.08 -0.39
C GLY A 161 -3.31 -4.26 -0.63
N HIS A 162 -2.76 -5.44 -0.87
CA HIS A 162 -3.40 -6.75 -0.98
C HIS A 162 -4.32 -6.92 -2.21
N LEU A 163 -5.18 -5.96 -2.51
CA LEU A 163 -6.12 -6.06 -3.63
C LEU A 163 -5.53 -5.68 -4.99
N HIS A 164 -4.35 -5.05 -4.99
CA HIS A 164 -3.65 -4.53 -6.18
C HIS A 164 -4.42 -3.43 -6.94
N TYR A 165 -5.47 -2.86 -6.35
CA TYR A 165 -6.19 -1.72 -6.90
C TYR A 165 -5.74 -0.43 -6.21
N ARG A 166 -5.37 0.59 -6.97
CA ARG A 166 -5.28 1.94 -6.41
C ARG A 166 -6.69 2.45 -6.21
N MET A 167 -7.02 2.83 -4.98
CA MET A 167 -8.35 3.35 -4.67
C MET A 167 -8.32 4.28 -3.46
N ILE A 168 -9.31 5.14 -3.39
CA ILE A 168 -9.63 5.99 -2.25
C ILE A 168 -11.05 5.67 -1.84
N LEU A 169 -11.26 5.33 -0.59
CA LEU A 169 -12.57 5.13 0.01
C LEU A 169 -12.70 6.05 1.23
N ASP A 170 -13.71 6.89 1.23
CA ASP A 170 -13.99 7.76 2.35
C ASP A 170 -15.05 7.14 3.25
N PHE A 171 -14.73 7.14 4.54
CA PHE A 171 -15.65 6.86 5.63
C PHE A 171 -15.81 8.11 6.48
N GLU A 172 -16.85 8.19 7.31
CA GLU A 172 -17.13 9.39 8.12
C GLU A 172 -15.91 9.81 8.97
N ALA A 173 -15.19 8.85 9.56
CA ALA A 173 -14.05 9.11 10.45
C ALA A 173 -12.68 8.85 9.79
N LEU A 174 -12.61 8.13 8.66
CA LEU A 174 -11.37 7.59 8.10
C LEU A 174 -11.38 7.64 6.56
N THR A 175 -10.24 8.00 5.96
CA THR A 175 -10.00 7.80 4.51
C THR A 175 -9.04 6.61 4.32
N LEU A 176 -9.49 5.59 3.57
CA LEU A 176 -8.66 4.47 3.15
C LEU A 176 -8.05 4.77 1.79
N ILE A 177 -6.72 4.59 1.67
CA ILE A 177 -5.97 4.71 0.41
C ILE A 177 -5.28 3.37 0.15
N ASN A 178 -5.69 2.66 -0.91
CA ASN A 178 -4.96 1.49 -1.35
C ASN A 178 -3.88 1.91 -2.36
N ALA A 179 -2.64 1.55 -2.08
CA ALA A 179 -1.48 1.97 -2.87
C ALA A 179 -1.34 1.18 -4.20
N GLY A 180 -2.15 0.14 -4.40
CA GLY A 180 -2.09 -0.72 -5.59
C GLY A 180 -0.92 -1.69 -5.56
N THR A 181 -0.21 -1.82 -6.68
CA THR A 181 0.89 -2.78 -6.82
C THR A 181 1.90 -2.33 -7.88
N LEU A 182 3.12 -2.86 -7.78
CA LEU A 182 4.13 -2.77 -8.84
C LEU A 182 4.12 -4.00 -9.78
N LYS A 183 3.27 -5.00 -9.50
CA LYS A 183 3.20 -6.24 -10.27
C LYS A 183 2.90 -5.96 -11.75
N ARG A 184 3.79 -6.37 -12.65
CA ARG A 184 3.81 -5.99 -14.08
C ARG A 184 2.55 -6.30 -14.87
N ASP A 185 1.81 -7.32 -14.49
CA ASP A 185 0.56 -7.76 -15.14
C ASP A 185 -0.71 -7.15 -14.50
N HIS A 186 -0.57 -6.25 -13.52
CA HIS A 186 -1.65 -5.61 -12.79
C HIS A 186 -1.64 -4.07 -12.87
N ARG A 187 -1.25 -3.50 -14.02
CA ARG A 187 -1.15 -2.05 -14.22
C ARG A 187 -0.31 -1.39 -13.12
N PRO A 188 1.01 -1.60 -13.13
CA PRO A 188 1.89 -1.18 -12.06
C PRO A 188 1.85 0.32 -11.84
N GLY A 189 2.00 0.72 -10.57
CA GLY A 189 2.03 2.13 -10.20
C GLY A 189 2.17 2.31 -8.69
N PHE A 190 2.23 3.57 -8.29
CA PHE A 190 2.45 3.99 -6.91
C PHE A 190 1.71 5.31 -6.64
N VAL A 191 1.78 5.83 -5.42
CA VAL A 191 0.95 6.97 -5.00
C VAL A 191 1.82 8.02 -4.29
N GLU A 192 1.57 9.29 -4.56
CA GLU A 192 2.01 10.42 -3.73
C GLU A 192 0.82 10.97 -2.96
N LEU A 193 0.94 11.01 -1.65
CA LEU A 193 -0.03 11.62 -0.74
C LEU A 193 0.54 12.94 -0.25
N ASP A 194 -0.06 14.06 -0.65
CA ASP A 194 0.28 15.41 -0.22
C ASP A 194 -0.83 15.95 0.68
N LEU A 195 -0.61 15.85 2.00
CA LEU A 195 -1.59 16.26 2.99
C LEU A 195 -1.68 17.79 3.14
N ASP A 196 -0.60 18.53 2.83
CA ASP A 196 -0.64 19.99 2.82
C ASP A 196 -1.49 20.51 1.67
N ALA A 197 -1.27 19.98 0.47
CA ALA A 197 -2.07 20.31 -0.71
C ALA A 197 -3.46 19.65 -0.69
N GLY A 198 -3.69 18.66 0.18
CA GLY A 198 -4.92 17.88 0.19
C GLY A 198 -5.11 17.04 -1.07
N ALA A 199 -4.04 16.42 -1.59
CA ALA A 199 -4.05 15.72 -2.88
C ALA A 199 -3.51 14.29 -2.77
N VAL A 200 -4.10 13.38 -3.54
CA VAL A 200 -3.61 12.01 -3.77
C VAL A 200 -3.36 11.84 -5.26
N ARG A 201 -2.08 11.66 -5.65
CA ARG A 201 -1.69 11.45 -7.05
C ARG A 201 -1.43 9.98 -7.30
N PHE A 202 -2.12 9.42 -8.28
CA PHE A 202 -1.85 8.08 -8.81
C PHE A 202 -0.87 8.17 -9.95
N LEU A 203 0.26 7.48 -9.82
CA LEU A 203 1.38 7.47 -10.75
C LEU A 203 1.49 6.08 -11.37
N GLY A 204 1.82 6.04 -12.64
CA GLY A 204 2.02 4.79 -13.37
C GLY A 204 3.22 4.85 -14.27
N PHE A 205 3.44 3.80 -15.05
CA PHE A 205 4.55 3.66 -15.98
C PHE A 205 4.02 3.55 -17.40
N ASP A 206 4.62 4.27 -18.34
CA ASP A 206 4.34 4.14 -19.76
C ASP A 206 5.05 2.90 -20.36
N ALA A 207 4.88 2.68 -21.65
CA ALA A 207 5.51 1.56 -22.37
C ALA A 207 7.05 1.60 -22.39
N ARG A 208 7.67 2.73 -22.02
CA ARG A 208 9.12 2.90 -21.89
C ARG A 208 9.59 2.74 -20.44
N GLY A 209 8.66 2.54 -19.50
CA GLY A 209 8.93 2.51 -18.08
C GLY A 209 9.08 3.90 -17.44
N GLU A 210 8.74 4.98 -18.15
CA GLU A 210 8.79 6.34 -17.62
C GLU A 210 7.55 6.63 -16.75
N VAL A 211 7.75 7.36 -15.67
CA VAL A 211 6.66 7.70 -14.74
C VAL A 211 5.82 8.83 -15.31
N HIS A 212 4.50 8.66 -15.24
CA HIS A 212 3.52 9.70 -15.55
C HIS A 212 2.40 9.73 -14.50
N GLU A 213 1.82 10.90 -14.30
CA GLU A 213 0.61 11.05 -13.50
C GLU A 213 -0.58 10.47 -14.29
N GLN A 214 -1.32 9.57 -13.66
CA GLN A 214 -2.51 8.95 -14.25
C GLN A 214 -3.78 9.66 -13.80
N ASP A 215 -3.85 9.99 -12.50
CA ASP A 215 -4.96 10.73 -11.89
C ASP A 215 -4.48 11.51 -10.67
N CYS A 216 -5.19 12.60 -10.37
CA CYS A 216 -5.02 13.38 -9.16
C CYS A 216 -6.38 13.64 -8.51
N PHE A 217 -6.53 13.26 -7.25
CA PHE A 217 -7.76 13.38 -6.49
C PHE A 217 -7.58 14.34 -5.32
N ALA A 218 -8.57 15.20 -5.08
CA ALA A 218 -8.63 15.96 -3.84
C ALA A 218 -8.99 15.04 -2.66
N LEU A 219 -8.33 15.20 -1.51
CA LEU A 219 -8.71 14.48 -0.28
C LEU A 219 -10.10 14.92 0.21
N ASP A 220 -10.39 16.21 0.10
CA ASP A 220 -11.65 16.81 0.54
C ASP A 220 -12.65 16.95 -0.64
N ASP A 221 -12.77 15.91 -1.47
CA ASP A 221 -13.68 15.85 -2.60
C ASP A 221 -15.11 15.58 -2.10
N HIS A 222 -15.96 16.61 -2.11
CA HIS A 222 -17.34 16.52 -1.63
C HIS A 222 -18.27 15.71 -2.56
N ASP A 223 -17.86 15.43 -3.79
CA ASP A 223 -18.63 14.61 -4.73
C ASP A 223 -18.32 13.12 -4.55
N ARG A 224 -17.23 12.77 -3.85
CA ARG A 224 -16.87 11.39 -3.58
C ARG A 224 -17.77 10.83 -2.49
N ARG A 225 -18.27 9.62 -2.74
CA ARG A 225 -19.18 8.94 -1.82
C ARG A 225 -18.49 8.63 -0.47
N VAL A 226 -19.14 9.05 0.61
CA VAL A 226 -18.74 8.72 1.98
C VAL A 226 -19.58 7.57 2.50
N PHE A 227 -18.94 6.52 3.02
CA PHE A 227 -19.58 5.38 3.67
C PHE A 227 -19.55 5.58 5.18
N ARG A 228 -20.59 5.14 5.88
CA ARG A 228 -20.56 5.10 7.35
C ARG A 228 -19.58 4.03 7.84
N ASP A 229 -19.64 2.84 7.25
CA ASP A 229 -18.86 1.64 7.55
C ASP A 229 -18.92 0.68 6.35
N THR A 230 -18.28 -0.50 6.41
CA THR A 230 -18.30 -1.46 5.31
C THR A 230 -19.65 -2.17 5.13
N GLN A 231 -20.56 -2.08 6.10
CA GLN A 231 -21.92 -2.61 5.96
C GLN A 231 -22.76 -1.80 4.97
N ALA A 232 -22.37 -0.53 4.72
CA ALA A 232 -23.00 0.35 3.74
C ALA A 232 -22.60 0.04 2.28
N PHE A 233 -21.75 -0.94 2.03
CA PHE A 233 -21.35 -1.35 0.69
C PHE A 233 -22.53 -2.03 -0.05
N ASP A 234 -22.84 -1.56 -1.24
CA ASP A 234 -24.02 -1.98 -2.03
C ASP A 234 -23.69 -2.57 -3.41
N GLY A 235 -22.41 -2.61 -3.77
CA GLY A 235 -21.96 -3.14 -5.06
C GLY A 235 -21.97 -2.14 -6.21
N ASP A 236 -22.34 -0.89 -5.95
CA ASP A 236 -22.33 0.19 -6.95
C ASP A 236 -21.13 1.12 -6.73
N TRP A 237 -19.97 0.64 -7.16
CA TRP A 237 -18.71 1.39 -7.08
C TRP A 237 -17.83 1.15 -8.31
N GLN A 238 -17.12 2.18 -8.76
CA GLN A 238 -16.23 2.14 -9.93
C GLN A 238 -14.78 2.23 -9.49
N PRO A 239 -14.02 1.11 -9.52
CA PRO A 239 -12.60 1.11 -9.18
C PRO A 239 -11.77 1.77 -10.28
N PHE A 240 -10.61 2.30 -9.90
CA PHE A 240 -9.55 2.61 -10.85
C PHE A 240 -9.10 1.30 -11.55
N PRO A 241 -8.92 1.29 -12.89
CA PRO A 241 -8.65 0.04 -13.62
C PRO A 241 -7.38 -0.67 -13.12
N ARG A 242 -7.48 -1.99 -12.85
CA ARG A 242 -6.35 -2.84 -12.45
C ARG A 242 -5.59 -3.41 -13.65
N TYR A 243 -6.30 -3.64 -14.76
CA TYR A 243 -5.73 -4.17 -15.99
C TYR A 243 -5.79 -3.09 -17.07
N GLY A 244 -4.73 -3.01 -17.87
CA GLY A 244 -4.63 -2.09 -19.00
C GLY A 244 -5.28 -2.64 -20.26
#